data_e46f2944a6cb1b9e4dc0c359999c96c2
#
_entry.id   e46f2944a6cb1b9e4dc0c359999c96c2
#
_cell.length_a   1.000
_cell.length_b   1.000
_cell.length_c   1.000
_cell.angle_alpha   90.00
_cell.angle_beta   90.00
_cell.angle_gamma   90.00
#
_symmetry.space_group_name_H-M   'P 1'
#
loop_
_entity.id
_entity.type
_entity.pdbx_description
1 polymer ?
#
loop_
_entity_poly.entity_id
_entity_poly.type
_entity_poly.pdbx_seq_one_letter_code
_entity_poly.pdbx_strand_id
1 'polypeptide(L)'
;MRKTLVGTVLAVVLAALALAAPSAALEVGQKAPDFTLPAAGGKPVKLADLLGKGPVVIYTFIQAFTPTXTKEIAGFEAALPQFEALGAQVVGVSADHAATLAAFVKQTPTKHMLLSDFRRQMLPQWDAVVTDEKSPIFRYAKRAYFVLDKNGTVKYVKVMQNPLDLLSADEVVKAVKESGAS
;
A
#
# COMPACT_ATOMS: atom_id res chain seq x y z
N MET A 1 39.46 46.00 45.25
CA MET A 1 39.66 44.98 44.25
C MET A 1 38.36 44.15 44.08
N ARG A 2 37.66 44.33 42.98
CA ARG A 2 36.43 43.56 42.70
C ARG A 2 36.80 42.37 41.86
N LYS A 3 36.59 41.19 42.41
CA LYS A 3 36.75 39.95 41.65
C LYS A 3 35.42 39.65 40.92
N THR A 4 35.42 39.75 39.59
CA THR A 4 34.29 39.35 38.75
C THR A 4 34.33 37.83 38.53
N LEU A 5 33.32 37.13 39.05
CA LEU A 5 33.12 35.73 38.75
C LEU A 5 32.43 35.65 37.38
N VAL A 6 33.12 35.08 36.40
CA VAL A 6 32.52 34.77 35.10
C VAL A 6 31.96 33.35 35.22
N GLY A 7 30.65 33.27 35.36
CA GLY A 7 29.98 31.97 35.36
C GLY A 7 29.77 31.47 33.92
N THR A 8 30.43 30.39 33.56
CA THR A 8 30.24 29.75 32.29
C THR A 8 28.98 28.91 32.35
N VAL A 9 27.91 29.32 31.65
CA VAL A 9 26.69 28.53 31.54
C VAL A 9 26.90 27.51 30.40
N LEU A 10 27.06 26.25 30.78
CA LEU A 10 27.17 25.15 29.83
C LEU A 10 25.74 24.75 29.40
N ALA A 11 25.35 25.19 28.23
CA ALA A 11 24.06 24.76 27.64
C ALA A 11 24.20 23.34 27.09
N VAL A 12 23.63 22.36 27.80
CA VAL A 12 23.56 20.99 27.33
C VAL A 12 22.38 20.90 26.35
N VAL A 13 22.69 20.84 25.05
CA VAL A 13 21.70 20.61 24.04
C VAL A 13 21.47 19.09 23.99
N LEU A 14 20.39 18.63 24.61
CA LEU A 14 19.93 17.26 24.43
C LEU A 14 19.32 17.15 23.01
N ALA A 15 20.11 16.60 22.11
CA ALA A 15 19.57 16.17 20.81
C ALA A 15 18.74 14.90 21.06
N ALA A 16 17.42 15.08 21.11
CA ALA A 16 16.50 13.95 21.16
C ALA A 16 16.61 13.21 19.82
N LEU A 17 17.35 12.11 19.80
CA LEU A 17 17.26 11.17 18.68
C LEU A 17 15.86 10.57 18.73
N ALA A 18 14.99 11.05 17.85
CA ALA A 18 13.71 10.41 17.65
C ALA A 18 13.99 9.05 16.97
N LEU A 19 14.09 8.02 17.79
CA LEU A 19 14.06 6.64 17.28
C LEU A 19 12.71 6.48 16.61
N ALA A 20 12.72 6.41 15.27
CA ALA A 20 11.50 6.08 14.54
C ALA A 20 11.03 4.72 15.05
N ALA A 21 9.87 4.71 15.72
CA ALA A 21 9.25 3.45 16.13
C ALA A 21 9.04 2.61 14.86
N PRO A 22 9.24 1.29 14.93
CA PRO A 22 8.94 0.43 13.78
C PRO A 22 7.49 0.68 13.37
N SER A 23 7.26 0.84 12.08
CA SER A 23 5.90 1.05 11.55
C SER A 23 5.04 -0.12 12.01
N ALA A 24 4.04 0.17 12.83
CA ALA A 24 3.09 -0.86 13.26
C ALA A 24 2.26 -1.29 12.05
N ALA A 25 1.89 -2.56 12.02
CA ALA A 25 1.02 -3.10 10.97
C ALA A 25 -0.27 -2.26 10.89
N LEU A 26 -0.72 -1.97 9.68
CA LEU A 26 -1.97 -1.24 9.46
C LEU A 26 -3.14 -2.13 9.87
N GLU A 27 -4.01 -1.62 10.74
CA GLU A 27 -5.09 -2.39 11.35
C GLU A 27 -6.47 -1.82 11.03
N VAL A 28 -7.48 -2.68 11.12
CA VAL A 28 -8.89 -2.29 10.98
C VAL A 28 -9.21 -1.19 12.00
N GLY A 29 -9.89 -0.15 11.54
CA GLY A 29 -10.29 1.01 12.34
C GLY A 29 -9.35 2.19 12.21
N GLN A 30 -8.13 1.98 11.71
CA GLN A 30 -7.17 3.07 11.51
C GLN A 30 -7.40 3.77 10.18
N LYS A 31 -7.00 5.03 10.10
CA LYS A 31 -6.95 5.73 8.82
C LYS A 31 -5.73 5.24 8.04
N ALA A 32 -5.96 4.86 6.79
CA ALA A 32 -4.86 4.47 5.91
C ALA A 32 -3.96 5.69 5.65
N PRO A 33 -2.63 5.54 5.74
CA PRO A 33 -1.74 6.63 5.38
C PRO A 33 -1.93 7.04 3.92
N ASP A 34 -1.92 8.34 3.65
CA ASP A 34 -2.10 8.87 2.31
C ASP A 34 -0.91 8.52 1.42
N PHE A 35 -1.13 8.55 0.12
CA PHE A 35 -0.05 8.35 -0.85
C PHE A 35 -0.33 9.13 -2.14
N THR A 36 0.73 9.37 -2.88
CA THR A 36 0.68 9.81 -4.29
C THR A 36 1.65 8.94 -5.06
N LEU A 37 1.13 8.08 -5.92
CA LEU A 37 1.93 7.10 -6.66
C LEU A 37 1.66 7.23 -8.16
N PRO A 38 2.69 7.05 -9.01
CA PRO A 38 2.43 7.03 -10.45
C PRO A 38 1.73 5.75 -10.88
N ALA A 39 0.73 5.88 -11.71
CA ALA A 39 0.09 4.75 -12.36
C ALA A 39 1.00 4.18 -13.46
N ALA A 40 0.66 3.02 -13.98
CA ALA A 40 1.25 2.50 -15.20
C ALA A 40 1.12 3.60 -16.28
N GLY A 41 2.23 4.03 -16.85
CA GLY A 41 2.25 5.18 -17.77
C GLY A 41 2.64 6.50 -17.13
N GLY A 42 2.75 6.56 -15.80
CA GLY A 42 3.37 7.67 -15.08
C GLY A 42 2.45 8.75 -14.51
N LYS A 43 1.15 8.72 -14.80
CA LYS A 43 0.22 9.72 -14.25
C LYS A 43 0.10 9.56 -12.73
N PRO A 44 0.29 10.62 -11.92
CA PRO A 44 0.15 10.49 -10.47
C PRO A 44 -1.29 10.27 -10.04
N VAL A 45 -1.47 9.38 -9.05
CA VAL A 45 -2.76 9.05 -8.44
C VAL A 45 -2.61 9.24 -6.93
N LYS A 46 -3.50 10.03 -6.34
CA LYS A 46 -3.54 10.26 -4.89
C LYS A 46 -4.61 9.38 -4.27
N LEU A 47 -4.34 8.82 -3.10
CA LEU A 47 -5.38 8.11 -2.35
C LEU A 47 -6.60 9.01 -2.15
N ALA A 48 -6.38 10.28 -1.80
CA ALA A 48 -7.45 11.24 -1.58
C ALA A 48 -8.40 11.37 -2.79
N ASP A 49 -7.88 11.19 -4.01
CA ASP A 49 -8.71 11.28 -5.22
C ASP A 49 -9.60 10.05 -5.42
N LEU A 50 -9.25 8.93 -4.78
CA LEU A 50 -10.03 7.70 -4.83
C LEU A 50 -11.13 7.67 -3.77
N LEU A 51 -10.91 8.39 -2.67
CA LEU A 51 -11.84 8.43 -1.54
C LEU A 51 -13.07 9.30 -1.86
N GLY A 52 -14.14 9.09 -1.09
CA GLY A 52 -15.36 9.90 -1.19
C GLY A 52 -16.44 9.34 -2.10
N LYS A 53 -16.12 8.32 -2.89
CA LYS A 53 -17.05 7.74 -3.88
C LYS A 53 -17.65 6.40 -3.44
N GLY A 54 -16.95 5.71 -2.54
CA GLY A 54 -17.32 4.36 -2.10
C GLY A 54 -16.10 3.64 -1.58
N PRO A 55 -16.20 2.33 -1.36
CA PRO A 55 -15.06 1.55 -0.88
C PRO A 55 -13.89 1.58 -1.86
N VAL A 56 -12.67 1.47 -1.33
CA VAL A 56 -11.47 1.33 -2.15
C VAL A 56 -10.77 0.02 -1.75
N VAL A 57 -10.60 -0.86 -2.72
CA VAL A 57 -9.83 -2.09 -2.54
C VAL A 57 -8.41 -1.83 -3.02
N ILE A 58 -7.45 -2.05 -2.15
CA ILE A 58 -6.03 -1.95 -2.53
C ILE A 58 -5.40 -3.32 -2.27
N TYR A 59 -4.81 -3.91 -3.30
CA TYR A 59 -4.03 -5.11 -3.12
C TYR A 59 -2.58 -4.82 -3.50
N THR A 60 -1.64 -5.43 -2.76
CA THR A 60 -0.22 -5.29 -3.07
C THR A 60 0.31 -6.61 -3.61
N PHE A 61 1.11 -6.54 -4.65
CA PHE A 61 1.64 -7.73 -5.32
C PHE A 61 3.15 -7.62 -5.48
N ILE A 62 3.80 -8.78 -5.53
CA ILE A 62 5.26 -8.86 -5.47
C ILE A 62 5.91 -8.22 -6.70
N GLN A 63 5.52 -8.68 -7.91
CA GLN A 63 6.19 -8.24 -9.15
C GLN A 63 5.35 -8.58 -10.37
N ALA A 64 5.30 -7.66 -11.32
CA ALA A 64 4.70 -7.86 -12.63
C ALA A 64 5.44 -8.96 -13.39
N PHE A 65 4.78 -9.59 -14.36
CA PHE A 65 5.29 -10.67 -15.20
C PHE A 65 5.58 -11.98 -14.46
N THR A 66 5.23 -12.09 -13.18
CA THR A 66 5.31 -13.38 -12.48
C THR A 66 3.98 -14.14 -12.67
N PRO A 67 4.02 -15.50 -12.71
CA PRO A 67 2.78 -16.27 -12.89
C PRO A 67 1.72 -15.95 -11.85
N THR A 68 2.12 -15.83 -10.62
CA THR A 68 1.17 -15.53 -9.52
C THR A 68 0.53 -14.15 -9.65
N UNK A 69 1.15 -13.21 -10.04
CA UNK A 69 0.71 -12.06 -10.19
C UNK A 69 -0.16 -11.94 -11.18
N THR A 70 0.28 -12.42 -12.32
CA THR A 70 -0.57 -12.40 -13.51
C THR A 70 -1.96 -13.02 -13.24
N LYS A 71 -1.95 -14.14 -12.57
CA LYS A 71 -3.20 -14.81 -12.16
C LYS A 71 -4.03 -13.91 -11.21
N GLU A 72 -3.39 -13.26 -10.26
CA GLU A 72 -4.06 -12.37 -9.30
C GLU A 72 -4.73 -11.18 -10.03
N ILE A 73 -3.98 -10.52 -10.89
CA ILE A 73 -4.48 -9.36 -11.66
C ILE A 73 -5.65 -9.79 -12.54
N ALA A 74 -5.53 -10.94 -13.20
CA ALA A 74 -6.62 -11.48 -14.03
C ALA A 74 -7.88 -11.77 -13.20
N GLY A 75 -7.69 -12.28 -11.98
CA GLY A 75 -8.81 -12.53 -11.07
C GLY A 75 -9.54 -11.23 -10.68
N PHE A 76 -8.80 -10.19 -10.33
CA PHE A 76 -9.40 -8.89 -10.04
C PHE A 76 -10.10 -8.31 -11.27
N GLU A 77 -9.47 -8.43 -12.44
CA GLU A 77 -10.05 -7.93 -13.68
C GLU A 77 -11.40 -8.61 -13.99
N ALA A 78 -11.45 -9.94 -13.81
CA ALA A 78 -12.67 -10.71 -14.00
C ALA A 78 -13.78 -10.33 -13.01
N ALA A 79 -13.40 -9.95 -11.79
CA ALA A 79 -14.33 -9.60 -10.73
C ALA A 79 -14.73 -8.10 -10.72
N LEU A 80 -14.17 -7.27 -11.61
CA LEU A 80 -14.47 -5.84 -11.63
C LEU A 80 -15.97 -5.54 -11.63
N PRO A 81 -16.82 -6.22 -12.43
CA PRO A 81 -18.27 -5.93 -12.37
C PRO A 81 -18.86 -6.10 -10.96
N GLN A 82 -18.38 -7.08 -10.20
CA GLN A 82 -18.85 -7.32 -8.83
C GLN A 82 -18.42 -6.17 -7.91
N PHE A 83 -17.17 -5.68 -8.03
CA PHE A 83 -16.69 -4.54 -7.26
C PHE A 83 -17.45 -3.27 -7.63
N GLU A 84 -17.66 -3.04 -8.92
CA GLU A 84 -18.39 -1.87 -9.41
C GLU A 84 -19.84 -1.86 -8.91
N ALA A 85 -20.47 -3.00 -8.82
CA ALA A 85 -21.83 -3.14 -8.29
C ALA A 85 -21.92 -2.72 -6.81
N LEU A 86 -20.79 -2.78 -6.09
CA LEU A 86 -20.67 -2.34 -4.70
C LEU A 86 -20.17 -0.89 -4.58
N GLY A 87 -19.98 -0.21 -5.70
CA GLY A 87 -19.40 1.13 -5.73
C GLY A 87 -17.91 1.15 -5.39
N ALA A 88 -17.26 -0.02 -5.42
CA ALA A 88 -15.87 -0.14 -5.01
C ALA A 88 -14.91 0.06 -6.19
N GLN A 89 -13.82 0.77 -5.94
CA GLN A 89 -12.70 0.90 -6.87
C GLN A 89 -11.63 -0.13 -6.48
N VAL A 90 -10.90 -0.64 -7.48
CA VAL A 90 -9.81 -1.61 -7.25
C VAL A 90 -8.50 -1.03 -7.75
N VAL A 91 -7.46 -1.13 -6.94
CA VAL A 91 -6.12 -0.61 -7.25
C VAL A 91 -5.07 -1.65 -6.84
N GLY A 92 -4.19 -2.00 -7.76
CA GLY A 92 -3.04 -2.87 -7.46
C GLY A 92 -1.77 -2.03 -7.28
N VAL A 93 -0.95 -2.37 -6.30
CA VAL A 93 0.30 -1.64 -6.01
C VAL A 93 1.47 -2.62 -5.93
N SER A 94 2.59 -2.26 -6.54
CA SER A 94 3.82 -3.03 -6.38
C SER A 94 5.04 -2.10 -6.30
N ALA A 95 6.19 -2.70 -6.03
CA ALA A 95 7.46 -1.98 -6.06
C ALA A 95 8.07 -1.90 -7.47
N ASP A 96 7.37 -2.37 -8.50
CA ASP A 96 7.82 -2.24 -9.88
C ASP A 96 7.88 -0.76 -10.30
N HIS A 97 8.78 -0.45 -11.21
CA HIS A 97 8.82 0.87 -11.83
C HIS A 97 7.58 1.07 -12.71
N ALA A 98 7.08 2.31 -12.80
CA ALA A 98 5.88 2.62 -13.61
C ALA A 98 6.01 2.17 -15.06
N ALA A 99 7.21 2.24 -15.64
CA ALA A 99 7.44 1.77 -17.02
C ALA A 99 7.30 0.25 -17.14
N THR A 100 7.67 -0.50 -16.10
CA THR A 100 7.46 -1.96 -16.06
C THR A 100 5.97 -2.27 -16.02
N LEU A 101 5.22 -1.55 -15.19
CA LEU A 101 3.76 -1.71 -15.13
C LEU A 101 3.10 -1.34 -16.47
N ALA A 102 3.58 -0.28 -17.13
CA ALA A 102 3.07 0.11 -18.44
C ALA A 102 3.30 -0.99 -19.47
N ALA A 103 4.48 -1.61 -19.47
CA ALA A 103 4.79 -2.72 -20.36
C ALA A 103 3.90 -3.94 -20.06
N PHE A 104 3.66 -4.20 -18.76
CA PHE A 104 2.79 -5.31 -18.35
C PHE A 104 1.35 -5.08 -18.84
N VAL A 105 0.80 -3.90 -18.60
CA VAL A 105 -0.58 -3.55 -19.02
C VAL A 105 -0.74 -3.63 -20.54
N LYS A 106 0.30 -3.30 -21.29
CA LYS A 106 0.29 -3.40 -22.76
C LYS A 106 0.14 -4.86 -23.20
N GLN A 107 0.77 -5.80 -22.48
CA GLN A 107 0.68 -7.23 -22.78
C GLN A 107 -0.53 -7.93 -22.16
N THR A 108 -0.96 -7.43 -21.00
CA THR A 108 -2.07 -7.99 -20.23
C THR A 108 -3.03 -6.84 -19.88
N PRO A 109 -3.87 -6.42 -20.84
CA PRO A 109 -4.73 -5.26 -20.65
C PRO A 109 -5.58 -5.38 -19.38
N THR A 110 -5.50 -4.35 -18.53
CA THR A 110 -6.26 -4.26 -17.29
C THR A 110 -7.00 -2.93 -17.26
N LYS A 111 -8.25 -2.95 -16.78
CA LYS A 111 -9.07 -1.76 -16.62
C LYS A 111 -8.82 -1.08 -15.27
N HIS A 112 -8.55 -1.88 -14.23
CA HIS A 112 -8.25 -1.29 -12.92
C HIS A 112 -6.80 -0.79 -12.89
N MET A 113 -6.56 0.18 -12.02
CA MET A 113 -5.26 0.85 -11.95
C MET A 113 -4.18 -0.01 -11.32
N LEU A 114 -2.98 0.02 -11.91
CA LEU A 114 -1.77 -0.51 -11.29
C LEU A 114 -0.86 0.67 -10.99
N LEU A 115 -0.43 0.78 -9.75
CA LEU A 115 0.38 1.89 -9.26
C LEU A 115 1.77 1.41 -8.85
N SER A 116 2.76 2.26 -9.08
CA SER A 116 4.16 1.99 -8.79
C SER A 116 4.56 2.64 -7.47
N ASP A 117 4.94 1.82 -6.50
CA ASP A 117 5.63 2.32 -5.32
C ASP A 117 7.12 1.98 -5.39
N PHE A 118 7.73 2.21 -6.56
CA PHE A 118 9.15 1.97 -6.80
C PHE A 118 10.03 2.64 -5.74
N ARG A 119 9.62 3.80 -5.26
CA ARG A 119 10.36 4.56 -4.24
C ARG A 119 10.08 4.11 -2.81
N ARG A 120 9.20 3.12 -2.60
CA ARG A 120 8.82 2.60 -1.28
C ARG A 120 8.33 3.70 -0.35
N GLN A 121 7.41 4.52 -0.84
CA GLN A 121 6.81 5.60 -0.06
C GLN A 121 5.57 5.09 0.71
N MET A 122 4.74 4.27 0.07
CA MET A 122 3.50 3.73 0.65
C MET A 122 3.76 2.41 1.38
N LEU A 123 4.40 1.46 0.71
CA LEU A 123 4.53 0.08 1.21
C LEU A 123 5.06 -0.02 2.65
N PRO A 124 6.10 0.74 3.05
CA PRO A 124 6.55 0.67 4.45
C PRO A 124 5.52 1.21 5.43
N GLN A 125 4.79 2.28 5.08
CA GLN A 125 3.78 2.88 5.96
C GLN A 125 2.57 1.97 6.16
N TRP A 126 2.32 1.07 5.20
CA TRP A 126 1.21 0.11 5.24
C TRP A 126 1.66 -1.26 5.76
N ASP A 127 2.91 -1.38 6.23
CA ASP A 127 3.56 -2.64 6.59
C ASP A 127 3.47 -3.69 5.48
N ALA A 128 3.57 -3.23 4.24
CA ALA A 128 3.41 -4.05 3.05
C ALA A 128 4.71 -4.24 2.26
N VAL A 129 5.86 -4.03 2.88
CA VAL A 129 7.17 -4.28 2.25
C VAL A 129 7.90 -5.40 2.98
N VAL A 130 8.60 -6.24 2.23
CA VAL A 130 9.41 -7.34 2.80
C VAL A 130 10.71 -6.74 3.34
N THR A 131 10.92 -6.87 4.65
CA THR A 131 12.06 -6.29 5.35
C THR A 131 13.15 -7.30 5.72
N ASP A 132 12.90 -8.59 5.56
CA ASP A 132 13.91 -9.63 5.81
C ASP A 132 14.97 -9.58 4.72
N GLU A 133 16.19 -9.16 5.09
CA GLU A 133 17.32 -9.04 4.15
C GLU A 133 17.74 -10.36 3.54
N LYS A 134 17.39 -11.48 4.16
CA LYS A 134 17.73 -12.82 3.65
C LYS A 134 16.67 -13.33 2.66
N SER A 135 15.54 -12.65 2.57
CA SER A 135 14.47 -13.06 1.66
C SER A 135 14.87 -12.81 0.20
N PRO A 136 14.60 -13.75 -0.72
CA PRO A 136 14.84 -13.52 -2.14
C PRO A 136 13.95 -12.40 -2.71
N ILE A 137 12.92 -11.98 -1.98
CA ILE A 137 12.04 -10.87 -2.36
C ILE A 137 12.20 -9.67 -1.41
N PHE A 138 13.42 -9.51 -0.84
CA PHE A 138 13.73 -8.36 0.00
C PHE A 138 13.41 -7.05 -0.74
N ARG A 139 12.69 -6.17 -0.07
CA ARG A 139 12.24 -4.87 -0.56
C ARG A 139 11.15 -4.91 -1.64
N TYR A 140 10.65 -6.08 -2.00
CA TYR A 140 9.43 -6.17 -2.79
C TYR A 140 8.21 -6.00 -1.88
N ALA A 141 7.06 -5.80 -2.49
CA ALA A 141 5.81 -5.74 -1.74
C ALA A 141 5.46 -7.12 -1.17
N LYS A 142 4.92 -7.15 0.05
CA LYS A 142 4.21 -8.33 0.55
C LYS A 142 2.93 -8.50 -0.27
N ARG A 143 2.39 -9.71 -0.32
CA ARG A 143 1.06 -9.92 -0.89
C ARG A 143 0.04 -9.59 0.20
N ALA A 144 -0.73 -8.53 0.01
CA ALA A 144 -1.67 -8.06 1.02
C ALA A 144 -2.90 -7.42 0.36
N TYR A 145 -4.00 -7.43 1.10
CA TYR A 145 -5.31 -6.95 0.63
C TYR A 145 -5.89 -6.04 1.70
N PHE A 146 -6.34 -4.87 1.27
CA PHE A 146 -6.91 -3.84 2.15
C PHE A 146 -8.24 -3.39 1.56
N VAL A 147 -9.25 -3.23 2.40
CA VAL A 147 -10.51 -2.59 2.03
C VAL A 147 -10.65 -1.35 2.88
N LEU A 148 -10.80 -0.20 2.23
CA LEU A 148 -11.04 1.08 2.89
C LEU A 148 -12.48 1.50 2.64
N ASP A 149 -13.11 2.17 3.62
CA ASP A 149 -14.36 2.84 3.35
C ASP A 149 -14.11 4.16 2.61
N LYS A 150 -15.18 4.87 2.25
CA LYS A 150 -15.09 6.13 1.49
C LYS A 150 -14.34 7.24 2.23
N ASN A 151 -14.13 7.09 3.54
CA ASN A 151 -13.40 8.06 4.36
C ASN A 151 -11.92 7.67 4.54
N GLY A 152 -11.50 6.54 3.98
CA GLY A 152 -10.12 6.06 4.10
C GLY A 152 -9.85 5.26 5.38
N THR A 153 -10.90 4.86 6.11
CA THR A 153 -10.75 3.99 7.27
C THR A 153 -10.60 2.55 6.80
N VAL A 154 -9.61 1.86 7.35
CA VAL A 154 -9.37 0.44 7.04
C VAL A 154 -10.51 -0.40 7.63
N LYS A 155 -11.19 -1.15 6.80
CA LYS A 155 -12.31 -2.02 7.19
C LYS A 155 -11.94 -3.50 7.11
N TYR A 156 -10.89 -3.84 6.37
CA TYR A 156 -10.40 -5.21 6.23
C TYR A 156 -8.93 -5.16 5.85
N VAL A 157 -8.17 -6.09 6.44
CA VAL A 157 -6.76 -6.26 6.09
C VAL A 157 -6.42 -7.75 6.13
N LYS A 158 -5.69 -8.22 5.12
CA LYS A 158 -5.15 -9.58 5.08
C LYS A 158 -3.77 -9.54 4.45
N VAL A 159 -2.76 -9.97 5.20
CA VAL A 159 -1.40 -10.13 4.68
C VAL A 159 -1.12 -11.63 4.57
N MET A 160 -0.72 -12.09 3.41
CA MET A 160 -0.47 -13.51 3.17
C MET A 160 0.87 -13.90 3.79
N GLN A 161 0.87 -14.99 4.56
CA GLN A 161 2.09 -15.51 5.19
C GLN A 161 3.04 -16.11 4.15
N ASN A 162 2.47 -16.86 3.20
CA ASN A 162 3.23 -17.38 2.07
C ASN A 162 2.96 -16.48 0.86
N PRO A 163 3.99 -15.85 0.29
CA PRO A 163 3.79 -14.90 -0.82
C PRO A 163 3.24 -15.54 -2.11
N LEU A 164 3.21 -16.84 -2.20
CA LEU A 164 2.64 -17.54 -3.36
C LEU A 164 1.14 -17.81 -3.21
N ASP A 165 0.61 -17.71 -1.98
CA ASP A 165 -0.81 -17.89 -1.75
C ASP A 165 -1.58 -16.63 -2.16
N LEU A 166 -2.74 -16.83 -2.77
CA LEU A 166 -3.64 -15.75 -3.20
C LEU A 166 -4.92 -15.79 -2.37
N LEU A 167 -5.41 -14.63 -2.01
CA LEU A 167 -6.80 -14.47 -1.65
C LEU A 167 -7.55 -14.25 -2.97
N SER A 168 -8.59 -15.01 -3.23
CA SER A 168 -9.32 -14.86 -4.49
C SER A 168 -10.05 -13.51 -4.53
N ALA A 169 -10.27 -13.00 -5.73
CA ALA A 169 -11.04 -11.75 -5.90
C ALA A 169 -12.45 -11.89 -5.30
N ASP A 170 -13.06 -13.08 -5.38
CA ASP A 170 -14.38 -13.33 -4.78
C ASP A 170 -14.35 -13.19 -3.24
N GLU A 171 -13.26 -13.66 -2.60
CA GLU A 171 -13.10 -13.48 -1.15
C GLU A 171 -12.95 -11.99 -0.80
N VAL A 172 -12.30 -11.21 -1.65
CA VAL A 172 -12.17 -9.77 -1.44
C VAL A 172 -13.53 -9.07 -1.67
N VAL A 173 -14.30 -9.49 -2.68
CA VAL A 173 -15.69 -8.99 -2.88
C VAL A 173 -16.50 -9.24 -1.62
N LYS A 174 -16.42 -10.45 -1.06
CA LYS A 174 -17.10 -10.81 0.19
C LYS A 174 -16.64 -9.90 1.34
N ALA A 175 -15.34 -9.62 1.43
CA ALA A 175 -14.82 -8.73 2.46
C ALA A 175 -15.39 -7.31 2.32
N VAL A 176 -15.55 -6.80 1.10
CA VAL A 176 -16.19 -5.49 0.88
C VAL A 176 -17.63 -5.51 1.41
N LYS A 177 -18.39 -6.57 1.09
CA LYS A 177 -19.79 -6.70 1.53
C LYS A 177 -19.91 -6.78 3.05
N GLU A 178 -19.06 -7.59 3.71
CA GLU A 178 -19.20 -7.93 5.12
C GLU A 178 -18.51 -6.93 6.06
N SER A 179 -17.58 -6.13 5.57
CA SER A 179 -16.78 -5.24 6.41
C SER A 179 -17.50 -3.94 6.79
N GLY A 180 -18.61 -3.64 6.14
CA GLY A 180 -19.29 -2.36 6.33
C GLY A 180 -18.63 -1.21 5.59
N ALA A 181 -17.78 -1.49 4.59
CA ALA A 181 -17.08 -0.45 3.82
C ALA A 181 -18.00 0.25 2.82
N SER A 182 -19.05 -0.40 2.36
CA SER A 182 -20.01 0.13 1.37
C SER A 182 -21.10 0.97 2.01
#